data_25ac8ca3ea5298260bdd2121b5257150
#
_entry.id   25ac8ca3ea5298260bdd2121b5257150
#
_cell.length_a   1.000
_cell.length_b   1.000
_cell.length_c   1.000
_cell.angle_alpha   90.00
_cell.angle_beta   90.00
_cell.angle_gamma   90.00
#
_symmetry.space_group_name_H-M   'P 1'
#
loop_
_entity.id
_entity.type
_entity.pdbx_description
1 polymer ?
#
loop_
_entity_poly.entity_id
_entity_poly.type
_entity_poly.pdbx_seq_one_letter_code
_entity_poly.pdbx_strand_id
1 'polypeptide(L)'
;NFKEKVKRTGNFLYRFIKNFDDYDTDYITPNYYNYTAMLQNTNFYQLYQLRATSADGQTQTLKLSPSPTLKIGPYFGWRWIFLGYTFDVSHLRKAVKTTEFNLSLYSSMLGCDLVYIRNTGDFTIKRVTGFDETVSQAVTGRNFSGLDAYTASLNAYYVFNHRHFSFPAAFAQSTVQRKSCGSW
;
A
#
# COMPACT_ATOMS: atom_id res chain seq x y z
N ASN A 1 2.00 12.61 -38.67
CA ASN A 1 1.02 11.64 -39.09
C ASN A 1 0.63 10.76 -37.88
N PHE A 2 -0.70 10.69 -37.59
CA PHE A 2 -1.20 10.03 -36.35
C PHE A 2 -0.77 8.56 -36.25
N LYS A 3 -0.82 7.81 -37.36
CA LYS A 3 -0.39 6.40 -37.44
C LYS A 3 1.10 6.19 -37.09
N GLU A 4 1.95 7.10 -37.50
CA GLU A 4 3.40 7.03 -37.18
C GLU A 4 3.68 7.35 -35.71
N LYS A 5 2.95 8.31 -35.12
CA LYS A 5 3.02 8.59 -33.68
C LYS A 5 2.58 7.38 -32.84
N VAL A 6 1.45 6.76 -33.20
CA VAL A 6 0.94 5.56 -32.52
C VAL A 6 1.94 4.40 -32.63
N LYS A 7 2.53 4.17 -33.80
CA LYS A 7 3.54 3.13 -34.02
C LYS A 7 4.83 3.40 -33.24
N ARG A 8 5.26 4.67 -33.18
CA ARG A 8 6.45 5.08 -32.42
C ARG A 8 6.26 4.96 -30.92
N THR A 9 5.07 5.35 -30.41
CA THR A 9 4.70 5.17 -29.00
C THR A 9 4.56 3.69 -28.63
N GLY A 10 3.95 2.88 -29.52
CA GLY A 10 3.84 1.44 -29.32
C GLY A 10 5.21 0.75 -29.30
N ASN A 11 6.15 1.12 -30.17
CA ASN A 11 7.50 0.59 -30.17
C ASN A 11 8.31 1.05 -28.94
N PHE A 12 8.10 2.27 -28.47
CA PHE A 12 8.71 2.79 -27.25
C PHE A 12 8.21 2.02 -26.02
N LEU A 13 6.90 1.86 -25.89
CA LEU A 13 6.26 1.07 -24.83
C LEU A 13 6.70 -0.39 -24.87
N TYR A 14 6.75 -1.01 -26.03
CA TYR A 14 7.22 -2.38 -26.19
C TYR A 14 8.70 -2.55 -25.77
N ARG A 15 9.58 -1.62 -26.19
CA ARG A 15 10.98 -1.61 -25.76
C ARG A 15 11.13 -1.36 -24.25
N PHE A 16 10.34 -0.45 -23.72
CA PHE A 16 10.32 -0.16 -22.30
C PHE A 16 9.88 -1.38 -21.49
N ILE A 17 8.78 -2.03 -21.88
CA ILE A 17 8.28 -3.25 -21.22
C ILE A 17 9.28 -4.40 -21.36
N LYS A 18 9.93 -4.53 -22.51
CA LYS A 18 10.96 -5.57 -22.72
C LYS A 18 12.20 -5.35 -21.85
N ASN A 19 12.64 -4.11 -21.67
CA ASN A 19 13.76 -3.78 -20.79
C ASN A 19 13.38 -3.87 -19.30
N PHE A 20 12.09 -3.79 -18.99
CA PHE A 20 11.58 -3.90 -17.63
C PHE A 20 11.76 -5.30 -17.03
N ASP A 21 11.83 -6.33 -17.87
CA ASP A 21 11.99 -7.74 -17.50
C ASP A 21 13.34 -8.33 -18.03
N ASP A 22 14.36 -7.50 -18.22
CA ASP A 22 15.66 -7.96 -18.66
C ASP A 22 16.46 -8.52 -17.47
N TYR A 23 16.73 -9.81 -17.50
CA TYR A 23 17.54 -10.51 -16.50
C TYR A 23 18.41 -11.58 -17.13
N ASP A 24 19.49 -11.95 -16.43
CA ASP A 24 20.38 -13.04 -16.82
C ASP A 24 19.75 -14.38 -16.38
N THR A 25 19.49 -15.24 -17.36
CA THR A 25 18.85 -16.56 -17.14
C THR A 25 19.70 -17.52 -16.31
N ASP A 26 20.99 -17.27 -16.20
CA ASP A 26 21.90 -18.03 -15.33
C ASP A 26 21.66 -17.72 -13.85
N TYR A 27 21.20 -16.51 -13.54
CA TYR A 27 20.94 -16.02 -12.18
C TYR A 27 19.47 -16.05 -11.81
N ILE A 28 18.58 -15.75 -12.76
CA ILE A 28 17.15 -15.55 -12.51
C ILE A 28 16.35 -16.35 -13.52
N THR A 29 15.37 -17.08 -13.06
CA THR A 29 14.42 -17.80 -13.92
C THR A 29 13.01 -17.30 -13.66
N PRO A 30 12.21 -17.00 -14.69
CA PRO A 30 10.79 -16.69 -14.50
C PRO A 30 10.04 -17.89 -13.94
N ASN A 31 9.06 -17.63 -13.09
CA ASN A 31 8.16 -18.69 -12.65
C ASN A 31 7.19 -19.04 -13.78
N TYR A 32 6.74 -20.30 -13.82
CA TYR A 32 5.80 -20.78 -14.86
C TYR A 32 4.39 -20.18 -14.71
N TYR A 33 4.06 -19.62 -13.55
CA TYR A 33 2.76 -19.03 -13.29
C TYR A 33 2.73 -17.55 -13.68
N ASN A 34 1.91 -17.24 -14.69
CA ASN A 34 1.76 -15.86 -15.16
C ASN A 34 0.70 -15.07 -14.38
N TYR A 35 -0.08 -15.74 -13.52
CA TYR A 35 -1.14 -15.09 -12.76
C TYR A 35 -1.29 -15.73 -11.38
N THR A 36 -1.72 -14.91 -10.46
CA THR A 36 -2.06 -15.30 -9.09
C THR A 36 -3.41 -14.71 -8.75
N ALA A 37 -4.28 -15.50 -8.16
CA ALA A 37 -5.54 -15.03 -7.61
C ALA A 37 -5.68 -15.58 -6.20
N MET A 38 -5.92 -14.70 -5.23
CA MET A 38 -6.10 -15.09 -3.83
C MET A 38 -7.09 -14.18 -3.12
N LEU A 39 -7.62 -14.67 -2.01
CA LEU A 39 -8.35 -13.87 -1.05
C LEU A 39 -7.37 -13.39 0.02
N GLN A 40 -7.26 -12.09 0.19
CA GLN A 40 -6.39 -11.51 1.22
C GLN A 40 -7.19 -10.98 2.40
N ASN A 41 -6.60 -11.09 3.56
CA ASN A 41 -7.04 -10.42 4.77
C ASN A 41 -5.96 -9.40 5.17
N THR A 42 -6.35 -8.14 5.34
CA THR A 42 -5.42 -7.08 5.71
C THR A 42 -5.90 -6.37 6.96
N ASN A 43 -5.11 -6.41 8.00
CA ASN A 43 -5.41 -5.72 9.26
C ASN A 43 -4.26 -4.79 9.60
N PHE A 44 -4.53 -3.49 9.61
CA PHE A 44 -3.59 -2.46 10.04
C PHE A 44 -4.07 -1.79 11.31
N TYR A 45 -3.13 -1.51 12.19
CA TYR A 45 -3.37 -0.58 13.27
C TYR A 45 -2.91 0.81 12.84
N GLN A 46 -3.83 1.77 12.83
CA GLN A 46 -3.56 3.16 12.51
C GLN A 46 -3.79 4.04 13.72
N LEU A 47 -2.87 4.97 13.92
CA LEU A 47 -2.97 5.99 14.95
C LEU A 47 -2.82 7.37 14.29
N TYR A 48 -3.86 8.15 14.35
CA TYR A 48 -3.84 9.53 13.89
C TYR A 48 -3.54 10.45 15.07
N GLN A 49 -2.61 11.36 14.89
CA GLN A 49 -2.26 12.35 15.88
C GLN A 49 -2.57 13.75 15.33
N LEU A 50 -3.53 14.41 15.95
CA LEU A 50 -3.84 15.80 15.70
C LEU A 50 -3.14 16.63 16.77
N ARG A 51 -2.42 17.65 16.34
CA ARG A 51 -1.72 18.60 17.23
C ARG A 51 -2.16 20.00 16.88
N ALA A 52 -2.60 20.75 17.89
CA ALA A 52 -2.89 22.16 17.80
C ALA A 52 -2.02 22.91 18.80
N THR A 53 -1.43 24.03 18.38
CA THR A 53 -0.66 24.91 19.26
C THR A 53 -1.42 26.24 19.33
N SER A 54 -1.79 26.64 20.55
CA SER A 54 -2.44 27.93 20.81
C SER A 54 -1.45 29.09 20.66
N ALA A 55 -1.95 30.31 20.52
CA ALA A 55 -1.14 31.53 20.49
C ALA A 55 -0.29 31.70 21.74
N ASP A 56 -0.72 31.18 22.88
CA ASP A 56 -0.03 31.17 24.17
C ASP A 56 1.08 30.11 24.28
N GLY A 57 1.39 29.40 23.17
CA GLY A 57 2.41 28.34 23.12
C GLY A 57 2.00 27.00 23.73
N GLN A 58 0.77 26.88 24.24
CA GLN A 58 0.27 25.59 24.76
C GLN A 58 -0.03 24.63 23.60
N THR A 59 0.50 23.41 23.69
CA THR A 59 0.29 22.39 22.68
C THR A 59 -0.74 21.35 23.16
N GLN A 60 -1.81 21.22 22.44
CA GLN A 60 -2.84 20.21 22.64
C GLN A 60 -2.65 19.08 21.63
N THR A 61 -2.73 17.85 22.10
CA THR A 61 -2.59 16.68 21.25
C THR A 61 -3.72 15.71 21.45
N LEU A 62 -4.35 15.29 20.34
CA LEU A 62 -5.41 14.30 20.31
C LEU A 62 -4.92 13.10 19.48
N LYS A 63 -4.94 11.90 20.07
CA LYS A 63 -4.63 10.64 19.39
C LYS A 63 -5.91 9.85 19.16
N LEU A 64 -6.17 9.55 17.90
CA LEU A 64 -7.35 8.84 17.41
C LEU A 64 -6.94 7.55 16.73
N SER A 65 -7.74 6.49 16.91
CA SER A 65 -7.59 5.24 16.17
C SER A 65 -8.93 4.86 15.56
N PRO A 66 -8.99 4.43 14.29
CA PRO A 66 -10.19 3.85 13.74
C PRO A 66 -10.65 2.64 14.56
N SER A 67 -11.95 2.39 14.60
CA SER A 67 -12.46 1.17 15.19
C SER A 67 -11.88 -0.07 14.48
N PRO A 68 -11.53 -1.14 15.21
CA PRO A 68 -11.01 -2.36 14.61
C PRO A 68 -12.01 -2.90 13.56
N THR A 69 -11.50 -3.25 12.40
CA THR A 69 -12.28 -3.79 11.28
C THR A 69 -11.61 -5.04 10.73
N LEU A 70 -12.42 -6.02 10.32
CA LEU A 70 -11.93 -7.16 9.55
C LEU A 70 -12.04 -6.83 8.07
N LYS A 71 -10.91 -6.69 7.39
CA LYS A 71 -10.87 -6.38 5.95
C LYS A 71 -10.52 -7.63 5.17
N ILE A 72 -11.38 -7.96 4.21
CA ILE A 72 -11.18 -9.08 3.29
C ILE A 72 -11.42 -8.58 1.87
N GLY A 73 -10.71 -9.15 0.91
CA GLY A 73 -10.94 -8.82 -0.48
C GLY A 73 -10.06 -9.59 -1.45
N PRO A 74 -10.36 -9.50 -2.75
CA PRO A 74 -9.60 -10.16 -3.78
C PRO A 74 -8.22 -9.51 -3.98
N TYR A 75 -7.27 -10.36 -4.31
CA TYR A 75 -5.94 -9.97 -4.76
C TYR A 75 -5.63 -10.72 -6.03
N PHE A 76 -5.22 -9.99 -7.05
CA PHE A 76 -4.89 -10.52 -8.36
C PHE A 76 -3.50 -10.07 -8.77
N GLY A 77 -2.68 -11.01 -9.22
CA GLY A 77 -1.36 -10.77 -9.77
C GLY A 77 -1.27 -11.28 -11.20
N TRP A 78 -0.67 -10.49 -12.07
CA TRP A 78 -0.34 -10.87 -13.43
C TRP A 78 1.06 -10.39 -13.79
N ARG A 79 1.95 -11.36 -13.98
CA ARG A 79 3.39 -11.13 -14.22
C ARG A 79 4.00 -10.25 -13.12
N TRP A 80 4.21 -8.97 -13.38
CA TRP A 80 4.81 -7.97 -12.48
C TRP A 80 3.80 -6.95 -11.90
N ILE A 81 2.52 -7.09 -12.23
CA ILE A 81 1.44 -6.23 -11.73
C ILE A 81 0.62 -6.98 -10.70
N PHE A 82 0.44 -6.40 -9.53
CA PHE A 82 -0.36 -6.97 -8.45
C PHE A 82 -1.38 -5.93 -7.99
N LEU A 83 -2.63 -6.35 -7.91
CA LEU A 83 -3.77 -5.50 -7.57
C LEU A 83 -4.55 -6.14 -6.43
N GLY A 84 -4.68 -5.42 -5.34
CA GLY A 84 -5.47 -5.82 -4.18
C GLY A 84 -6.54 -4.78 -3.86
N TYR A 85 -7.72 -5.26 -3.51
CA TYR A 85 -8.79 -4.43 -2.99
C TYR A 85 -9.44 -5.12 -1.81
N THR A 86 -9.44 -4.48 -0.65
CA THR A 86 -10.09 -5.00 0.55
C THR A 86 -11.09 -4.02 1.12
N PHE A 87 -12.13 -4.55 1.71
CA PHE A 87 -13.18 -3.78 2.35
C PHE A 87 -13.56 -4.42 3.70
N ASP A 88 -14.11 -3.59 4.57
CA ASP A 88 -14.56 -3.99 5.89
C ASP A 88 -15.79 -4.90 5.79
N VAL A 89 -15.64 -6.16 6.20
CA VAL A 89 -16.71 -7.14 6.24
C VAL A 89 -17.43 -7.20 7.58
N SER A 90 -16.84 -6.65 8.64
CA SER A 90 -17.46 -6.63 9.98
C SER A 90 -18.65 -5.68 10.06
N HIS A 91 -18.77 -4.72 9.15
CA HIS A 91 -19.81 -3.69 9.14
C HIS A 91 -20.67 -3.66 7.86
N LEU A 92 -20.74 -4.78 7.12
CA LEU A 92 -21.48 -4.87 5.85
C LEU A 92 -22.95 -4.43 5.92
N ARG A 93 -23.58 -4.57 7.10
CA ARG A 93 -24.99 -4.19 7.30
C ARG A 93 -25.20 -2.70 7.62
N LYS A 94 -24.17 -1.97 7.99
CA LYS A 94 -24.29 -0.56 8.40
C LYS A 94 -23.77 0.38 7.33
N ALA A 95 -22.52 0.41 7.10
CA ALA A 95 -21.84 1.13 6.03
C ALA A 95 -20.37 0.64 6.02
N VAL A 96 -19.79 0.52 4.85
CA VAL A 96 -18.36 0.15 4.74
C VAL A 96 -17.53 1.30 5.33
N LYS A 97 -16.88 1.03 6.46
CA LYS A 97 -16.13 2.04 7.22
C LYS A 97 -14.68 2.16 6.73
N THR A 98 -14.12 1.08 6.23
CA THR A 98 -12.72 1.06 5.78
C THR A 98 -12.61 0.34 4.45
N THR A 99 -11.99 0.99 3.49
CA THR A 99 -11.60 0.38 2.22
C THR A 99 -10.11 0.58 1.99
N GLU A 100 -9.48 -0.39 1.35
CA GLU A 100 -8.08 -0.36 1.03
C GLU A 100 -7.86 -0.83 -0.40
N PHE A 101 -7.07 -0.06 -1.13
CA PHE A 101 -6.63 -0.38 -2.47
C PHE A 101 -5.11 -0.48 -2.48
N ASN A 102 -4.60 -1.57 -3.00
CA ASN A 102 -3.17 -1.84 -3.13
C ASN A 102 -2.84 -2.08 -4.60
N LEU A 103 -1.88 -1.36 -5.12
CA LEU A 103 -1.29 -1.60 -6.43
C LEU A 103 0.21 -1.77 -6.24
N SER A 104 0.73 -2.91 -6.62
CA SER A 104 2.16 -3.20 -6.58
C SER A 104 2.67 -3.57 -7.96
N LEU A 105 3.78 -2.97 -8.34
CA LEU A 105 4.49 -3.22 -9.59
C LEU A 105 5.89 -3.73 -9.22
N TYR A 106 6.18 -4.97 -9.54
CA TYR A 106 7.46 -5.62 -9.23
C TYR A 106 8.13 -6.13 -10.48
N SER A 107 8.77 -5.23 -11.24
CA SER A 107 9.61 -5.62 -12.35
C SER A 107 11.02 -5.99 -11.89
N SER A 108 11.85 -6.49 -12.81
CA SER A 108 13.26 -6.79 -12.50
C SER A 108 14.04 -5.55 -12.05
N MET A 109 13.78 -4.40 -12.65
CA MET A 109 14.56 -3.17 -12.50
C MET A 109 13.92 -2.15 -11.57
N LEU A 110 12.60 -1.97 -11.66
CA LEU A 110 11.83 -0.99 -10.91
C LEU A 110 10.73 -1.66 -10.12
N GLY A 111 10.47 -1.18 -8.92
CA GLY A 111 9.28 -1.53 -8.18
C GLY A 111 8.57 -0.30 -7.62
N CYS A 112 7.28 -0.44 -7.45
CA CYS A 112 6.43 0.60 -6.91
C CYS A 112 5.27 -0.04 -6.15
N ASP A 113 5.03 0.43 -4.93
CA ASP A 113 3.88 0.06 -4.11
C ASP A 113 3.05 1.30 -3.82
N LEU A 114 1.82 1.29 -4.28
CA LEU A 114 0.81 2.29 -3.96
C LEU A 114 -0.23 1.66 -3.04
N VAL A 115 -0.40 2.25 -1.89
CA VAL A 115 -1.43 1.87 -0.92
C VAL A 115 -2.34 3.08 -0.69
N TYR A 116 -3.63 2.89 -0.84
CA TYR A 116 -4.64 3.88 -0.55
C TYR A 116 -5.67 3.32 0.42
N ILE A 117 -5.83 3.98 1.55
CA ILE A 117 -6.75 3.57 2.62
C ILE A 117 -7.70 4.72 2.88
N ARG A 118 -8.99 4.40 2.89
CA ARG A 118 -10.05 5.29 3.32
C ARG A 118 -10.69 4.74 4.58
N ASN A 119 -10.66 5.53 5.65
CA ASN A 119 -11.37 5.26 6.90
C ASN A 119 -12.49 6.28 7.08
N THR A 120 -13.71 5.81 7.17
CA THR A 120 -14.88 6.64 7.43
C THR A 120 -15.61 6.17 8.68
N GLY A 121 -16.13 7.08 9.44
CA GLY A 121 -17.01 6.74 10.58
C GLY A 121 -16.38 6.93 11.95
N ASP A 122 -16.44 5.89 12.79
CA ASP A 122 -16.13 6.05 14.20
C ASP A 122 -14.63 5.85 14.47
N PHE A 123 -14.05 6.83 15.15
CA PHE A 123 -12.71 6.78 15.71
C PHE A 123 -12.82 6.72 17.23
N THR A 124 -11.92 5.98 17.86
CA THR A 124 -11.81 5.97 19.31
C THR A 124 -10.71 6.92 19.74
N ILE A 125 -10.99 7.78 20.69
CA ILE A 125 -10.01 8.68 21.29
C ILE A 125 -9.11 7.85 22.20
N LYS A 126 -7.84 7.67 21.83
CA LYS A 126 -6.89 6.86 22.58
C LYS A 126 -6.15 7.65 23.66
N ARG A 127 -5.89 8.92 23.39
CA ARG A 127 -5.19 9.78 24.33
C ARG A 127 -5.42 11.25 24.01
N VAL A 128 -5.55 12.04 25.07
CA VAL A 128 -5.64 13.49 25.00
C VAL A 128 -4.56 14.07 25.93
N THR A 129 -3.83 15.07 25.48
CA THR A 129 -2.80 15.76 26.29
C THR A 129 -2.84 17.27 26.02
N GLY A 130 -2.47 18.08 27.00
CA GLY A 130 -2.53 19.55 26.92
C GLY A 130 -3.90 20.14 27.27
N PHE A 131 -4.76 19.35 27.90
CA PHE A 131 -6.04 19.77 28.50
C PHE A 131 -6.02 19.45 29.99
N ASP A 132 -6.98 19.97 30.74
CA ASP A 132 -7.17 19.61 32.14
C ASP A 132 -7.35 18.10 32.27
N GLU A 133 -6.83 17.55 33.37
CA GLU A 133 -6.83 16.10 33.60
C GLU A 133 -8.25 15.52 33.63
N THR A 134 -9.21 16.24 34.20
CA THR A 134 -10.62 15.88 34.24
C THR A 134 -11.22 15.76 32.83
N VAL A 135 -10.90 16.71 31.94
CA VAL A 135 -11.35 16.69 30.54
C VAL A 135 -10.67 15.54 29.79
N SER A 136 -9.37 15.36 29.98
CA SER A 136 -8.59 14.30 29.33
C SER A 136 -9.13 12.90 29.69
N GLN A 137 -9.46 12.65 30.94
CA GLN A 137 -10.04 11.40 31.42
C GLN A 137 -11.48 11.20 30.90
N ALA A 138 -12.30 12.24 30.90
CA ALA A 138 -13.70 12.18 30.45
C ALA A 138 -13.85 11.88 28.95
N VAL A 139 -12.86 12.27 28.14
CA VAL A 139 -12.91 12.17 26.67
C VAL A 139 -12.16 10.92 26.16
N THR A 140 -11.15 10.46 26.89
CA THR A 140 -10.38 9.25 26.51
C THR A 140 -11.28 8.02 26.51
N GLY A 141 -11.19 7.23 25.47
CA GLY A 141 -12.00 6.02 25.27
C GLY A 141 -13.36 6.27 24.59
N ARG A 142 -13.75 7.52 24.42
CA ARG A 142 -15.00 7.84 23.71
C ARG A 142 -14.85 7.71 22.20
N ASN A 143 -15.96 7.42 21.56
CA ASN A 143 -16.03 7.39 20.10
C ASN A 143 -16.22 8.82 19.57
N PHE A 144 -15.45 9.12 18.54
CA PHE A 144 -15.55 10.35 17.76
C PHE A 144 -16.04 9.97 16.36
N SER A 145 -17.23 10.41 15.99
CA SER A 145 -17.87 10.12 14.71
C SER A 145 -17.77 11.32 13.77
N GLY A 146 -17.84 11.05 12.46
CA GLY A 146 -17.87 12.08 11.43
C GLY A 146 -16.48 12.53 10.95
N LEU A 147 -15.42 11.77 11.25
CA LEU A 147 -14.11 11.99 10.67
C LEU A 147 -13.89 11.05 9.47
N ASP A 148 -13.57 11.62 8.33
CA ASP A 148 -13.08 10.88 7.16
C ASP A 148 -11.57 11.06 7.06
N ALA A 149 -10.84 9.95 7.14
CA ALA A 149 -9.40 9.95 7.02
C ALA A 149 -8.95 9.18 5.77
N TYR A 150 -8.09 9.79 5.00
CA TYR A 150 -7.50 9.21 3.81
C TYR A 150 -5.99 9.09 4.01
N THR A 151 -5.46 7.92 3.69
CA THR A 151 -4.02 7.67 3.72
C THR A 151 -3.59 7.16 2.36
N ALA A 152 -2.63 7.84 1.75
CA ALA A 152 -1.98 7.39 0.53
C ALA A 152 -0.49 7.22 0.82
N SER A 153 0.06 6.08 0.43
CA SER A 153 1.49 5.77 0.55
C SER A 153 2.00 5.31 -0.80
N LEU A 154 3.11 5.86 -1.22
CA LEU A 154 3.81 5.47 -2.43
C LEU A 154 5.26 5.16 -2.07
N ASN A 155 5.67 3.92 -2.29
CA ASN A 155 7.06 3.48 -2.24
C ASN A 155 7.53 3.17 -3.66
N ALA A 156 8.70 3.64 -4.02
CA ALA A 156 9.32 3.30 -5.28
C ALA A 156 10.80 2.94 -5.03
N TYR A 157 11.28 1.93 -5.74
CA TYR A 157 12.68 1.51 -5.64
C TYR A 157 13.22 1.16 -7.02
N TYR A 158 14.55 1.22 -7.13
CA TYR A 158 15.29 0.85 -8.31
C TYR A 158 16.37 -0.17 -7.92
N VAL A 159 16.44 -1.27 -8.69
CA VAL A 159 17.42 -2.35 -8.49
C VAL A 159 18.58 -2.15 -9.46
N PHE A 160 19.72 -1.65 -8.98
CA PHE A 160 20.88 -1.38 -9.82
C PHE A 160 21.46 -2.64 -10.47
N ASN A 161 21.46 -3.76 -9.75
CA ASN A 161 21.95 -5.05 -10.23
C ASN A 161 20.81 -5.97 -10.68
N HIS A 162 19.80 -5.43 -11.33
CA HIS A 162 18.55 -6.12 -11.72
C HIS A 162 18.78 -7.34 -12.62
N ARG A 163 19.90 -7.42 -13.35
CA ARG A 163 20.19 -8.57 -14.21
C ARG A 163 20.59 -9.82 -13.44
N HIS A 164 21.18 -9.68 -12.26
CA HIS A 164 21.66 -10.76 -11.42
C HIS A 164 20.89 -10.94 -10.12
N PHE A 165 20.21 -9.88 -9.64
CA PHE A 165 19.40 -9.89 -8.41
C PHE A 165 17.94 -9.66 -8.72
N SER A 166 17.08 -10.57 -8.23
CA SER A 166 15.63 -10.47 -8.39
C SER A 166 14.93 -10.09 -7.09
N PHE A 167 14.49 -8.85 -7.01
CA PHE A 167 13.59 -8.42 -5.94
C PHE A 167 12.22 -9.15 -5.98
N PRO A 168 11.61 -9.39 -7.16
CA PRO A 168 10.39 -10.18 -7.27
C PRO A 168 10.50 -11.61 -6.74
N ALA A 169 11.69 -12.22 -6.75
CA ALA A 169 11.86 -13.55 -6.17
C ALA A 169 11.59 -13.59 -4.68
N ALA A 170 11.94 -12.52 -3.95
CA ALA A 170 11.74 -12.43 -2.51
C ALA A 170 10.31 -12.05 -2.12
N PHE A 171 9.65 -11.19 -2.88
CA PHE A 171 8.39 -10.56 -2.47
C PHE A 171 7.16 -11.03 -3.25
N ALA A 172 7.30 -11.26 -4.56
CA ALA A 172 6.18 -11.62 -5.42
C ALA A 172 6.19 -13.09 -5.88
N GLN A 173 7.31 -13.80 -5.68
CA GLN A 173 7.53 -15.18 -6.13
C GLN A 173 7.26 -15.39 -7.63
N SER A 174 7.33 -14.32 -8.41
CA SER A 174 7.14 -14.36 -9.87
C SER A 174 8.40 -14.80 -10.62
N THR A 175 9.54 -14.84 -9.93
CA THR A 175 10.83 -15.33 -10.44
C THR A 175 11.53 -16.17 -9.37
N VAL A 176 12.53 -16.94 -9.79
CA VAL A 176 13.39 -17.75 -8.90
C VAL A 176 14.82 -17.27 -9.02
N GLN A 177 15.45 -16.94 -7.91
CA GLN A 177 16.87 -16.62 -7.82
C GLN A 177 17.66 -17.93 -7.78
N ARG A 178 18.47 -18.21 -8.82
CA ARG A 178 19.26 -19.44 -8.92
C ARG A 178 20.63 -19.34 -8.29
N LYS A 179 21.29 -18.20 -8.47
CA LYS A 179 22.62 -17.93 -7.90
C LYS A 179 22.51 -16.78 -6.92
N SER A 180 23.20 -16.88 -5.80
CA SER A 180 23.24 -15.82 -4.81
C SER A 180 23.90 -14.57 -5.39
N CYS A 181 23.26 -13.44 -5.24
CA CYS A 181 23.76 -12.13 -5.63
C CYS A 181 23.13 -11.05 -4.76
N GLY A 182 23.89 -9.98 -4.51
CA GLY A 182 23.40 -8.80 -3.80
C GLY A 182 22.96 -7.69 -4.75
N SER A 183 22.07 -6.82 -4.27
CA SER A 183 21.77 -5.53 -4.90
C SER A 183 22.26 -4.40 -4.02
N TRP A 184 22.70 -3.33 -4.66
CA TRP A 184 23.11 -2.07 -4.05
C TRP A 184 21.99 -1.06 -4.22
#